data_f434622e2b49c6318561d5d446f611e7
#
_entry.id   f434622e2b49c6318561d5d446f611e7
#
_cell.length_a   1.000
_cell.length_b   1.000
_cell.length_c   1.000
_cell.angle_alpha   90.00
_cell.angle_beta   90.00
_cell.angle_gamma   90.00
#
_symmetry.space_group_name_H-M   'P 1'
#
loop_
_entity.id
_entity.type
_entity.pdbx_description
1 polymer ?
#
loop_
_entity_poly.entity_id
_entity_poly.type
_entity_poly.pdbx_seq_one_letter_code
_entity_poly.pdbx_strand_id
1 'polypeptide(L)'
;MVSFAASKIKLNIMQNYSVKPLSNIAQIGLDKLENTNCSLDETTESPDGVLVRSTKLNSGDLTKNLKAISRAGAGVNNIPVEECTDQGIVVFNTPGANANAVKELVLAGLMLSSRNVYASIDFVNALSDMTEMSELEPYLETNKKQFKGNELAGSTLGVVGLGAIGSKVARMGVSLDMDVIGFDPALSVEAAWKLPSQVQPANSIEDLFRLSDYVSIHIPALPSTEGIINKELFKEANELSLLNFARHEVVNT
;
A
#
# COMPACT_ATOMS: atom_id res chain seq x y z
N MET A 1 2.75 11.87 69.85
CA MET A 1 3.22 10.65 69.16
C MET A 1 2.17 10.28 68.11
N VAL A 2 2.36 10.68 66.87
CA VAL A 2 1.41 10.44 65.78
C VAL A 2 1.94 9.25 64.98
N SER A 3 1.19 8.14 65.04
CA SER A 3 1.53 6.92 64.28
C SER A 3 1.13 7.08 62.82
N PHE A 4 2.10 7.16 61.93
CA PHE A 4 1.87 7.04 60.50
C PHE A 4 1.62 5.58 60.13
N ALA A 5 0.37 5.25 59.84
CA ALA A 5 0.03 3.98 59.23
C ALA A 5 0.53 3.98 57.80
N ALA A 6 1.58 3.19 57.51
CA ALA A 6 2.05 2.92 56.16
C ALA A 6 0.94 2.16 55.41
N SER A 7 0.21 2.85 54.55
CA SER A 7 -0.68 2.23 53.60
C SER A 7 0.17 1.39 52.64
N LYS A 8 0.02 0.07 52.70
CA LYS A 8 0.58 -0.88 51.71
C LYS A 8 0.00 -0.50 50.34
N ILE A 9 0.82 0.15 49.53
CA ILE A 9 0.57 0.23 48.13
C ILE A 9 0.57 -1.22 47.61
N LYS A 10 -0.61 -1.75 47.30
CA LYS A 10 -0.71 -3.00 46.51
C LYS A 10 0.02 -2.73 45.21
N LEU A 11 1.21 -3.32 45.03
CA LEU A 11 1.76 -3.51 43.70
C LEU A 11 0.67 -4.25 42.92
N ASN A 12 0.06 -3.57 41.99
CA ASN A 12 -0.71 -4.23 40.94
C ASN A 12 0.29 -5.17 40.26
N ILE A 13 0.10 -6.47 40.49
CA ILE A 13 0.78 -7.50 39.66
C ILE A 13 0.33 -7.20 38.26
N MET A 14 1.22 -6.65 37.45
CA MET A 14 0.90 -6.33 36.07
C MET A 14 0.55 -7.65 35.37
N GLN A 15 -0.68 -7.75 34.92
CA GLN A 15 -1.17 -8.94 34.23
C GLN A 15 -0.34 -9.15 32.97
N ASN A 16 0.27 -10.31 32.81
CA ASN A 16 1.00 -10.67 31.60
C ASN A 16 0.00 -11.21 30.58
N TYR A 17 0.01 -10.64 29.37
CA TYR A 17 -0.87 -11.03 28.27
C TYR A 17 -0.14 -11.91 27.26
N SER A 18 -0.76 -13.01 26.89
CA SER A 18 -0.25 -13.90 25.83
C SER A 18 -0.63 -13.36 24.45
N VAL A 19 0.37 -13.14 23.59
CA VAL A 19 0.16 -12.64 22.24
C VAL A 19 0.67 -13.66 21.23
N LYS A 20 -0.22 -14.09 20.34
CA LYS A 20 0.09 -15.03 19.24
C LYS A 20 0.39 -14.29 17.95
N PRO A 21 1.62 -14.31 17.44
CA PRO A 21 1.92 -13.84 16.10
C PRO A 21 1.46 -14.87 15.06
N LEU A 22 0.71 -14.41 14.08
CA LEU A 22 0.30 -15.17 12.89
C LEU A 22 0.85 -14.48 11.63
N SER A 23 1.33 -15.26 10.69
CA SER A 23 2.05 -14.76 9.51
C SER A 23 3.46 -14.22 9.86
N ASN A 24 4.18 -13.79 8.82
CA ASN A 24 5.52 -13.22 8.96
C ASN A 24 5.43 -11.78 9.49
N ILE A 25 5.42 -11.60 10.79
CA ILE A 25 5.60 -10.30 11.45
C ILE A 25 7.11 -10.02 11.55
N ALA A 26 7.55 -8.83 11.20
CA ALA A 26 8.95 -8.46 11.27
C ALA A 26 9.49 -8.53 12.72
N GLN A 27 10.65 -9.16 12.92
CA GLN A 27 11.25 -9.37 14.25
C GLN A 27 11.39 -8.06 15.03
N ILE A 28 11.83 -6.98 14.39
CA ILE A 28 11.93 -5.65 15.01
C ILE A 28 10.59 -5.14 15.59
N GLY A 29 9.46 -5.63 15.07
CA GLY A 29 8.13 -5.34 15.62
C GLY A 29 7.81 -6.22 16.83
N LEU A 30 8.19 -7.49 16.79
CA LEU A 30 8.00 -8.43 17.89
C LEU A 30 8.87 -8.06 19.10
N ASP A 31 10.12 -7.67 18.89
CA ASP A 31 11.06 -7.24 19.95
C ASP A 31 10.52 -6.07 20.79
N LYS A 32 9.64 -5.25 20.21
CA LYS A 32 8.99 -4.15 20.97
C LYS A 32 8.03 -4.64 22.03
N LEU A 33 7.52 -5.85 21.93
CA LEU A 33 6.64 -6.44 22.96
C LEU A 33 7.42 -6.98 24.15
N GLU A 34 8.68 -7.35 24.00
CA GLU A 34 9.53 -7.91 25.08
C GLU A 34 9.66 -6.98 26.30
N ASN A 35 9.56 -5.66 26.06
CA ASN A 35 9.62 -4.64 27.11
C ASN A 35 8.24 -4.19 27.62
N THR A 36 7.20 -4.98 27.35
CA THR A 36 5.83 -4.72 27.77
C THR A 36 5.33 -5.85 28.66
N ASN A 37 4.08 -5.78 29.09
CA ASN A 37 3.41 -6.87 29.82
C ASN A 37 2.84 -7.95 28.88
N CYS A 38 3.43 -8.12 27.70
CA CYS A 38 3.02 -9.11 26.72
C CYS A 38 4.13 -10.15 26.54
N SER A 39 3.76 -11.42 26.49
CA SER A 39 4.65 -12.51 26.10
C SER A 39 4.23 -13.07 24.76
N LEU A 40 5.19 -13.27 23.88
CA LEU A 40 4.96 -13.93 22.58
C LEU A 40 4.86 -15.45 22.81
N ASP A 41 3.78 -16.05 22.31
CA ASP A 41 3.57 -17.50 22.34
C ASP A 41 2.89 -17.96 21.06
N GLU A 42 3.66 -18.53 20.15
CA GLU A 42 3.20 -19.04 18.86
C GLU A 42 2.34 -20.30 19.01
N THR A 43 2.48 -21.02 20.12
CA THR A 43 1.84 -22.32 20.35
C THR A 43 0.51 -22.21 21.09
N THR A 44 0.22 -21.07 21.70
CA THR A 44 -1.00 -20.91 22.50
C THR A 44 -2.27 -21.12 21.68
N GLU A 45 -3.22 -21.85 22.23
CA GLU A 45 -4.54 -22.07 21.63
C GLU A 45 -5.56 -21.00 22.08
N SER A 46 -5.26 -20.25 23.13
CA SER A 46 -6.16 -19.26 23.71
C SER A 46 -5.42 -17.97 24.08
N PRO A 47 -4.95 -17.20 23.08
CA PRO A 47 -4.22 -15.95 23.30
C PRO A 47 -5.13 -14.84 23.84
N ASP A 48 -4.53 -13.89 24.55
CA ASP A 48 -5.18 -12.61 24.88
C ASP A 48 -5.15 -11.62 23.70
N GLY A 49 -4.15 -11.71 22.83
CA GLY A 49 -3.98 -10.89 21.65
C GLY A 49 -3.44 -11.66 20.46
N VAL A 50 -3.79 -11.22 19.26
CA VAL A 50 -3.29 -11.77 17.98
C VAL A 50 -2.64 -10.68 17.16
N LEU A 51 -1.42 -10.95 16.64
CA LEU A 51 -0.78 -10.15 15.61
C LEU A 51 -0.91 -10.87 14.28
N VAL A 52 -1.50 -10.23 13.28
CA VAL A 52 -1.73 -10.86 11.97
C VAL A 52 -1.33 -9.91 10.84
N ARG A 53 -0.87 -10.47 9.71
CA ARG A 53 -0.63 -9.72 8.47
C ARG A 53 -1.51 -10.22 7.34
N SER A 54 -1.29 -11.44 6.86
CA SER A 54 -1.94 -12.02 5.68
C SER A 54 -2.83 -13.23 6.00
N THR A 55 -2.64 -13.87 7.15
CA THR A 55 -3.46 -15.02 7.56
C THR A 55 -4.91 -14.57 7.70
N LYS A 56 -5.84 -15.36 7.12
CA LYS A 56 -7.27 -15.14 7.26
C LYS A 56 -7.73 -15.75 8.58
N LEU A 57 -8.38 -14.94 9.40
CA LEU A 57 -9.04 -15.37 10.64
C LEU A 57 -10.50 -15.70 10.34
N ASN A 58 -11.01 -16.72 11.03
CA ASN A 58 -12.40 -17.15 10.99
C ASN A 58 -13.00 -17.13 12.40
N SER A 59 -14.30 -17.33 12.53
CA SER A 59 -15.02 -17.37 13.81
C SER A 59 -14.39 -18.31 14.83
N GLY A 60 -13.84 -19.46 14.39
CA GLY A 60 -13.18 -20.44 15.27
C GLY A 60 -11.88 -19.96 15.90
N ASP A 61 -11.26 -18.91 15.33
CA ASP A 61 -10.02 -18.31 15.85
C ASP A 61 -10.30 -17.27 16.95
N LEU A 62 -11.57 -16.87 17.12
CA LEU A 62 -12.02 -15.90 18.12
C LEU A 62 -12.28 -16.59 19.46
N THR A 63 -11.23 -16.84 20.21
CA THR A 63 -11.32 -17.52 21.51
C THR A 63 -11.89 -16.60 22.61
N LYS A 64 -12.47 -17.19 23.66
CA LYS A 64 -13.08 -16.43 24.78
C LYS A 64 -12.11 -15.46 25.49
N ASN A 65 -10.82 -15.76 25.46
CA ASN A 65 -9.80 -14.93 26.11
C ASN A 65 -9.30 -13.80 25.23
N LEU A 66 -9.59 -13.85 23.92
CA LEU A 66 -9.08 -12.89 22.94
C LEU A 66 -9.69 -11.51 23.20
N LYS A 67 -8.84 -10.53 23.42
CA LYS A 67 -9.21 -9.13 23.73
C LYS A 67 -8.95 -8.20 22.55
N ALA A 68 -7.91 -8.51 21.77
CA ALA A 68 -7.48 -7.65 20.68
C ALA A 68 -6.85 -8.42 19.53
N ILE A 69 -7.08 -7.92 18.31
CA ILE A 69 -6.39 -8.34 17.09
C ILE A 69 -5.71 -7.12 16.49
N SER A 70 -4.41 -7.20 16.21
CA SER A 70 -3.69 -6.12 15.54
C SER A 70 -3.18 -6.59 14.19
N ARG A 71 -3.58 -5.89 13.13
CA ARG A 71 -3.14 -6.18 11.77
C ARG A 71 -1.97 -5.31 11.34
N ALA A 72 -0.88 -5.95 10.93
CA ALA A 72 0.25 -5.28 10.28
C ALA A 72 -0.10 -4.92 8.82
N GLY A 73 -1.00 -3.97 8.63
CA GLY A 73 -1.48 -3.49 7.33
C GLY A 73 -2.70 -2.58 7.45
N ALA A 74 -3.07 -1.91 6.36
CA ALA A 74 -4.16 -0.94 6.36
C ALA A 74 -5.56 -1.57 6.29
N GLY A 75 -5.76 -2.54 5.40
CA GLY A 75 -7.06 -3.23 5.28
C GLY A 75 -7.31 -4.21 6.43
N VAL A 76 -8.55 -4.64 6.63
CA VAL A 76 -8.95 -5.63 7.66
C VAL A 76 -9.78 -6.77 7.08
N ASN A 77 -9.77 -6.94 5.77
CA ASN A 77 -10.58 -7.91 5.03
C ASN A 77 -10.28 -9.38 5.34
N ASN A 78 -9.19 -9.67 6.02
CA ASN A 78 -8.83 -11.00 6.52
C ASN A 78 -9.22 -11.22 7.99
N ILE A 79 -9.97 -10.31 8.61
CA ILE A 79 -10.42 -10.36 9.99
C ILE A 79 -11.96 -10.26 9.98
N PRO A 80 -12.69 -11.12 10.67
CA PRO A 80 -14.15 -11.04 10.78
C PRO A 80 -14.55 -9.93 11.79
N VAL A 81 -14.48 -8.68 11.36
CA VAL A 81 -14.60 -7.48 12.22
C VAL A 81 -15.97 -7.38 12.90
N GLU A 82 -17.05 -7.78 12.21
CA GLU A 82 -18.40 -7.76 12.78
C GLU A 82 -18.49 -8.72 13.97
N GLU A 83 -18.02 -9.96 13.79
CA GLU A 83 -17.98 -10.95 14.86
C GLU A 83 -17.07 -10.54 16.04
N CYS A 84 -15.94 -9.88 15.71
CA CYS A 84 -15.07 -9.30 16.75
C CYS A 84 -15.82 -8.25 17.58
N THR A 85 -16.61 -7.41 16.93
CA THR A 85 -17.41 -6.37 17.57
C THR A 85 -18.45 -6.99 18.51
N ASP A 86 -19.16 -8.01 18.05
CA ASP A 86 -20.18 -8.73 18.83
C ASP A 86 -19.59 -9.40 20.08
N GLN A 87 -18.33 -9.83 19.98
CA GLN A 87 -17.60 -10.47 21.09
C GLN A 87 -16.79 -9.49 21.95
N GLY A 88 -16.79 -8.20 21.64
CA GLY A 88 -16.04 -7.17 22.36
C GLY A 88 -14.52 -7.22 22.11
N ILE A 89 -14.08 -7.83 20.98
CA ILE A 89 -12.68 -7.91 20.59
C ILE A 89 -12.30 -6.66 19.79
N VAL A 90 -11.28 -5.93 20.23
CA VAL A 90 -10.83 -4.71 19.55
C VAL A 90 -9.93 -5.07 18.36
N VAL A 91 -10.22 -4.50 17.19
CA VAL A 91 -9.41 -4.69 15.99
C VAL A 91 -8.62 -3.42 15.67
N PHE A 92 -7.30 -3.55 15.65
CA PHE A 92 -6.38 -2.48 15.26
C PHE A 92 -5.80 -2.77 13.88
N ASN A 93 -5.55 -1.71 13.13
CA ASN A 93 -4.82 -1.76 11.87
C ASN A 93 -3.72 -0.69 11.85
N THR A 94 -2.84 -0.75 10.82
CA THR A 94 -1.71 0.18 10.68
C THR A 94 -1.77 0.89 9.32
N PRO A 95 -2.73 1.81 9.10
CA PRO A 95 -2.85 2.53 7.85
C PRO A 95 -1.60 3.37 7.59
N GLY A 96 -1.10 3.33 6.35
CA GLY A 96 0.04 4.12 5.92
C GLY A 96 1.42 3.57 6.27
N ALA A 97 1.53 2.49 7.04
CA ALA A 97 2.84 1.93 7.43
C ALA A 97 3.70 1.52 6.22
N ASN A 98 3.11 1.00 5.16
CA ASN A 98 3.78 0.62 3.91
C ASN A 98 3.66 1.68 2.80
N ALA A 99 3.09 2.85 3.08
CA ALA A 99 2.76 3.83 2.04
C ALA A 99 3.99 4.30 1.26
N ASN A 100 5.15 4.43 1.91
CA ASN A 100 6.38 4.80 1.22
C ASN A 100 6.87 3.68 0.29
N ALA A 101 6.84 2.43 0.72
CA ALA A 101 7.25 1.30 -0.10
C ALA A 101 6.36 1.14 -1.35
N VAL A 102 5.03 1.33 -1.20
CA VAL A 102 4.11 1.31 -2.35
C VAL A 102 4.38 2.48 -3.30
N LYS A 103 4.62 3.70 -2.79
CA LYS A 103 5.01 4.84 -3.63
C LYS A 103 6.28 4.53 -4.45
N GLU A 104 7.28 3.88 -3.87
CA GLU A 104 8.51 3.49 -4.57
C GLU A 104 8.25 2.44 -5.64
N LEU A 105 7.33 1.51 -5.39
CA LEU A 105 6.90 0.55 -6.41
C LEU A 105 6.15 1.22 -7.56
N VAL A 106 5.33 2.24 -7.28
CA VAL A 106 4.68 3.08 -8.31
C VAL A 106 5.74 3.78 -9.15
N LEU A 107 6.77 4.36 -8.53
CA LEU A 107 7.88 5.00 -9.24
C LEU A 107 8.58 4.01 -10.19
N ALA A 108 8.88 2.81 -9.71
CA ALA A 108 9.45 1.76 -10.55
C ALA A 108 8.54 1.43 -11.74
N GLY A 109 7.22 1.28 -11.51
CA GLY A 109 6.22 1.05 -12.56
C GLY A 109 6.19 2.18 -13.60
N LEU A 110 6.21 3.44 -13.17
CA LEU A 110 6.27 4.61 -14.07
C LEU A 110 7.52 4.56 -14.96
N MET A 111 8.69 4.31 -14.38
CA MET A 111 9.95 4.21 -15.13
C MET A 111 9.95 3.06 -16.12
N LEU A 112 9.44 1.89 -15.72
CA LEU A 112 9.36 0.71 -16.60
C LEU A 112 8.40 0.93 -17.78
N SER A 113 7.25 1.57 -17.54
CA SER A 113 6.25 1.83 -18.57
C SER A 113 6.67 2.93 -19.56
N SER A 114 7.43 3.93 -19.09
CA SER A 114 7.86 5.07 -19.92
C SER A 114 9.09 4.79 -20.78
N ARG A 115 9.94 3.79 -20.44
CA ARG A 115 11.29 3.64 -21.01
C ARG A 115 11.55 2.33 -21.76
N ASN A 116 10.56 1.49 -22.00
CA ASN A 116 10.72 0.18 -22.66
C ASN A 116 11.86 -0.70 -22.09
N VAL A 117 12.11 -0.58 -20.77
CA VAL A 117 13.25 -1.24 -20.10
C VAL A 117 13.18 -2.76 -20.25
N TYR A 118 11.99 -3.36 -20.09
CA TYR A 118 11.83 -4.81 -20.18
C TYR A 118 12.23 -5.33 -21.57
N ALA A 119 11.69 -4.72 -22.64
CA ALA A 119 12.02 -5.11 -24.01
C ALA A 119 13.52 -4.90 -24.33
N SER A 120 14.15 -3.88 -23.74
CA SER A 120 15.60 -3.65 -23.92
C SER A 120 16.45 -4.70 -23.21
N ILE A 121 16.03 -5.19 -22.06
CA ILE A 121 16.70 -6.30 -21.35
C ILE A 121 16.63 -7.59 -22.18
N ASP A 122 15.45 -7.94 -22.68
CA ASP A 122 15.28 -9.13 -23.52
C ASP A 122 16.13 -9.05 -24.79
N PHE A 123 16.17 -7.85 -25.42
CA PHE A 123 17.01 -7.62 -26.57
C PHE A 123 18.49 -7.83 -26.27
N VAL A 124 19.01 -7.25 -25.19
CA VAL A 124 20.42 -7.41 -24.80
C VAL A 124 20.74 -8.86 -24.45
N ASN A 125 19.86 -9.55 -23.72
CA ASN A 125 20.05 -10.96 -23.39
C ASN A 125 20.11 -11.86 -24.65
N ALA A 126 19.38 -11.52 -25.72
CA ALA A 126 19.42 -12.23 -26.98
C ALA A 126 20.73 -12.04 -27.75
N LEU A 127 21.60 -11.10 -27.36
CA LEU A 127 22.90 -10.85 -27.96
C LEU A 127 24.06 -11.58 -27.24
N SER A 128 23.76 -12.50 -26.33
CA SER A 128 24.77 -13.23 -25.53
C SER A 128 25.85 -13.93 -26.37
N ASP A 129 25.53 -14.35 -27.58
CA ASP A 129 26.43 -15.04 -28.49
C ASP A 129 27.31 -14.09 -29.33
N MET A 130 27.02 -12.80 -29.31
CA MET A 130 27.76 -11.77 -30.01
C MET A 130 28.91 -11.25 -29.14
N THR A 131 30.10 -11.85 -29.25
CA THR A 131 31.24 -11.58 -28.39
C THR A 131 32.20 -10.52 -28.94
N GLU A 132 32.20 -10.28 -30.25
CA GLU A 132 33.09 -9.34 -30.89
C GLU A 132 32.55 -7.91 -30.81
N MET A 133 33.27 -7.02 -30.09
CA MET A 133 32.88 -5.62 -29.92
C MET A 133 32.73 -4.84 -31.24
N SER A 134 33.55 -5.17 -32.23
CA SER A 134 33.49 -4.56 -33.58
C SER A 134 32.16 -4.81 -34.31
N GLU A 135 31.45 -5.87 -33.96
CA GLU A 135 30.11 -6.22 -34.48
C GLU A 135 29.00 -5.72 -33.57
N LEU A 136 29.20 -5.89 -32.26
CA LEU A 136 28.21 -5.56 -31.26
C LEU A 136 27.89 -4.05 -31.18
N GLU A 137 28.90 -3.18 -31.19
CA GLU A 137 28.68 -1.73 -31.11
C GLU A 137 27.84 -1.18 -32.26
N PRO A 138 28.15 -1.45 -33.53
CA PRO A 138 27.33 -0.98 -34.64
C PRO A 138 25.91 -1.55 -34.62
N TYR A 139 25.78 -2.80 -34.20
CA TYR A 139 24.47 -3.45 -34.07
C TYR A 139 23.60 -2.76 -33.01
N LEU A 140 24.16 -2.50 -31.82
CA LEU A 140 23.48 -1.77 -30.74
C LEU A 140 23.07 -0.35 -31.18
N GLU A 141 23.99 0.39 -31.79
CA GLU A 141 23.72 1.75 -32.30
C GLU A 141 22.58 1.80 -33.34
N THR A 142 22.50 0.79 -34.18
CA THR A 142 21.45 0.69 -35.20
C THR A 142 20.09 0.38 -34.57
N ASN A 143 20.07 -0.49 -33.54
CA ASN A 143 18.84 -1.02 -32.95
C ASN A 143 18.32 -0.27 -31.73
N LYS A 144 19.15 0.52 -31.02
CA LYS A 144 18.77 1.21 -29.79
C LYS A 144 17.53 2.12 -29.93
N LYS A 145 17.25 2.63 -31.12
CA LYS A 145 16.12 3.53 -31.39
C LYS A 145 14.76 2.88 -31.14
N GLN A 146 14.64 1.55 -31.27
CA GLN A 146 13.39 0.84 -31.03
C GLN A 146 12.98 0.86 -29.54
N PHE A 147 13.93 1.14 -28.63
CA PHE A 147 13.68 1.24 -27.19
C PHE A 147 13.51 2.68 -26.70
N LYS A 148 13.37 3.62 -27.63
CA LYS A 148 13.11 5.02 -27.27
C LYS A 148 11.80 5.09 -26.46
N GLY A 149 11.87 5.62 -25.25
CA GLY A 149 10.72 5.93 -24.42
C GLY A 149 10.49 7.43 -24.32
N ASN A 150 9.58 7.81 -23.43
CA ASN A 150 9.24 9.19 -23.10
C ASN A 150 9.81 9.58 -21.73
N GLU A 151 10.02 10.87 -21.51
CA GLU A 151 10.27 11.40 -20.17
C GLU A 151 8.96 11.48 -19.41
N LEU A 152 9.03 11.36 -18.08
CA LEU A 152 7.87 11.59 -17.21
C LEU A 152 7.58 13.08 -17.04
N ALA A 153 8.62 13.92 -17.07
CA ALA A 153 8.48 15.36 -16.97
C ALA A 153 7.55 15.89 -18.07
N GLY A 154 6.58 16.72 -17.67
CA GLY A 154 5.56 17.28 -18.56
C GLY A 154 4.43 16.32 -18.97
N SER A 155 4.48 15.05 -18.53
CA SER A 155 3.36 14.12 -18.67
C SER A 155 2.39 14.28 -17.49
N THR A 156 1.12 13.91 -17.69
CA THR A 156 0.08 14.00 -16.66
C THR A 156 -0.06 12.69 -15.88
N LEU A 157 0.07 12.76 -14.55
CA LEU A 157 -0.19 11.66 -13.62
C LEU A 157 -1.55 11.83 -12.94
N GLY A 158 -2.49 10.95 -13.24
CA GLY A 158 -3.76 10.80 -12.53
C GLY A 158 -3.61 9.91 -11.30
N VAL A 159 -4.10 10.38 -10.16
CA VAL A 159 -4.08 9.62 -8.90
C VAL A 159 -5.50 9.39 -8.42
N VAL A 160 -5.95 8.14 -8.44
CA VAL A 160 -7.27 7.73 -7.94
C VAL A 160 -7.14 7.28 -6.48
N GLY A 161 -7.71 8.08 -5.57
CA GLY A 161 -7.56 7.93 -4.12
C GLY A 161 -6.34 8.68 -3.58
N LEU A 162 -6.58 9.71 -2.76
CA LEU A 162 -5.54 10.61 -2.19
C LEU A 162 -5.30 10.34 -0.69
N GLY A 163 -5.53 9.10 -0.26
CA GLY A 163 -5.22 8.63 1.08
C GLY A 163 -3.71 8.57 1.38
N ALA A 164 -3.32 7.74 2.35
CA ALA A 164 -1.93 7.64 2.83
C ALA A 164 -0.90 7.31 1.74
N ILE A 165 -1.27 6.53 0.72
CA ILE A 165 -0.41 6.18 -0.41
C ILE A 165 -0.53 7.22 -1.51
N GLY A 166 -1.75 7.48 -2.01
CA GLY A 166 -1.96 8.37 -3.16
C GLY A 166 -1.44 9.79 -2.95
N SER A 167 -1.54 10.33 -1.73
CA SER A 167 -0.94 11.64 -1.41
C SER A 167 0.59 11.66 -1.54
N LYS A 168 1.27 10.54 -1.22
CA LYS A 168 2.71 10.39 -1.43
C LYS A 168 3.07 10.22 -2.91
N VAL A 169 2.22 9.50 -3.67
CA VAL A 169 2.37 9.33 -5.12
C VAL A 169 2.16 10.67 -5.84
N ALA A 170 1.13 11.43 -5.48
CA ALA A 170 0.90 12.76 -6.01
C ALA A 170 2.10 13.70 -5.77
N ARG A 171 2.64 13.71 -4.55
CA ARG A 171 3.85 14.48 -4.21
C ARG A 171 5.07 14.03 -5.02
N MET A 172 5.22 12.73 -5.24
CA MET A 172 6.31 12.18 -6.06
C MET A 172 6.16 12.62 -7.53
N GLY A 173 4.95 12.57 -8.10
CA GLY A 173 4.69 13.06 -9.45
C GLY A 173 5.10 14.52 -9.63
N VAL A 174 4.70 15.39 -8.70
CA VAL A 174 5.14 16.80 -8.69
C VAL A 174 6.67 16.93 -8.64
N SER A 175 7.36 16.08 -7.84
CA SER A 175 8.83 16.11 -7.74
C SER A 175 9.55 15.56 -8.98
N LEU A 176 8.82 14.92 -9.90
CA LEU A 176 9.30 14.45 -11.20
C LEU A 176 8.89 15.41 -12.34
N ASP A 177 8.47 16.62 -12.00
CA ASP A 177 8.00 17.64 -12.95
C ASP A 177 6.83 17.16 -13.84
N MET A 178 5.97 16.26 -13.29
CA MET A 178 4.72 15.85 -13.91
C MET A 178 3.59 16.81 -13.54
N ASP A 179 2.63 16.97 -14.44
CA ASP A 179 1.32 17.53 -14.08
C ASP A 179 0.54 16.47 -13.30
N VAL A 180 0.02 16.84 -12.11
CA VAL A 180 -0.66 15.87 -11.25
C VAL A 180 -2.11 16.26 -11.04
N ILE A 181 -3.02 15.35 -11.40
CA ILE A 181 -4.45 15.47 -11.13
C ILE A 181 -4.90 14.34 -10.20
N GLY A 182 -5.79 14.65 -9.26
CA GLY A 182 -6.24 13.69 -8.27
C GLY A 182 -7.75 13.61 -8.18
N PHE A 183 -8.29 12.41 -7.96
CA PHE A 183 -9.70 12.16 -7.70
C PHE A 183 -9.87 11.35 -6.41
N ASP A 184 -10.54 11.94 -5.44
CA ASP A 184 -10.92 11.28 -4.19
C ASP A 184 -12.18 11.95 -3.61
N PRO A 185 -13.37 11.39 -3.82
CA PRO A 185 -14.61 11.99 -3.34
C PRO A 185 -14.77 11.97 -1.82
N ALA A 186 -13.94 11.15 -1.12
CA ALA A 186 -13.94 11.04 0.34
C ALA A 186 -12.82 11.86 1.00
N LEU A 187 -12.08 12.67 0.23
CA LEU A 187 -10.96 13.45 0.74
C LEU A 187 -11.43 14.51 1.75
N SER A 188 -10.92 14.43 2.98
CA SER A 188 -11.21 15.44 3.98
C SER A 188 -10.51 16.78 3.65
N VAL A 189 -11.08 17.88 4.11
CA VAL A 189 -10.47 19.21 3.96
C VAL A 189 -9.05 19.22 4.56
N GLU A 190 -8.85 18.61 5.72
CA GLU A 190 -7.54 18.53 6.37
C GLU A 190 -6.53 17.75 5.52
N ALA A 191 -6.94 16.66 4.87
CA ALA A 191 -6.08 15.87 3.99
C ALA A 191 -5.73 16.65 2.72
N ALA A 192 -6.68 17.39 2.15
CA ALA A 192 -6.47 18.26 0.99
C ALA A 192 -5.42 19.34 1.27
N TRP A 193 -5.44 19.95 2.45
CA TRP A 193 -4.45 20.96 2.85
C TRP A 193 -3.02 20.42 2.97
N LYS A 194 -2.84 19.10 3.06
CA LYS A 194 -1.52 18.45 3.12
C LYS A 194 -0.96 18.10 1.74
N LEU A 195 -1.75 18.22 0.68
CA LEU A 195 -1.29 17.99 -0.69
C LEU A 195 -0.45 19.18 -1.19
N PRO A 196 0.50 18.94 -2.11
CA PRO A 196 1.15 20.02 -2.83
C PRO A 196 0.12 20.86 -3.58
N SER A 197 0.31 22.18 -3.61
CA SER A 197 -0.60 23.11 -4.30
C SER A 197 -0.67 22.91 -5.82
N GLN A 198 0.30 22.20 -6.39
CA GLN A 198 0.36 21.83 -7.81
C GLN A 198 -0.59 20.68 -8.16
N VAL A 199 -1.07 19.91 -7.16
CA VAL A 199 -2.03 18.82 -7.40
C VAL A 199 -3.40 19.42 -7.70
N GLN A 200 -3.92 19.18 -8.89
CA GLN A 200 -5.20 19.68 -9.35
C GLN A 200 -6.32 18.68 -9.06
N PRO A 201 -7.51 19.09 -8.63
CA PRO A 201 -8.64 18.19 -8.48
C PRO A 201 -9.24 17.85 -9.86
N ALA A 202 -9.50 16.57 -10.10
CA ALA A 202 -10.35 16.13 -11.21
C ALA A 202 -11.84 16.24 -10.81
N ASN A 203 -12.70 16.63 -11.73
CA ASN A 203 -14.13 16.73 -11.47
C ASN A 203 -14.81 15.36 -11.37
N SER A 204 -14.29 14.38 -12.11
CA SER A 204 -14.76 13.01 -12.11
C SER A 204 -13.60 12.04 -12.39
N ILE A 205 -13.85 10.74 -12.25
CA ILE A 205 -12.88 9.71 -12.60
C ILE A 205 -12.68 9.63 -14.13
N GLU A 206 -13.74 9.89 -14.90
CA GLU A 206 -13.70 9.97 -16.36
C GLU A 206 -12.78 11.11 -16.82
N ASP A 207 -12.93 12.30 -16.22
CA ASP A 207 -12.05 13.43 -16.51
C ASP A 207 -10.59 13.10 -16.18
N LEU A 208 -10.34 12.43 -15.05
CA LEU A 208 -8.99 12.01 -14.69
C LEU A 208 -8.40 11.07 -15.74
N PHE A 209 -9.14 10.06 -16.19
CA PHE A 209 -8.67 9.11 -17.21
C PHE A 209 -8.43 9.79 -18.55
N ARG A 210 -9.31 10.69 -18.97
CA ARG A 210 -9.21 11.43 -20.24
C ARG A 210 -7.99 12.36 -20.29
N LEU A 211 -7.59 12.93 -19.15
CA LEU A 211 -6.53 13.94 -19.07
C LEU A 211 -5.15 13.35 -18.73
N SER A 212 -5.07 12.06 -18.37
CA SER A 212 -3.83 11.46 -17.88
C SER A 212 -3.10 10.66 -18.94
N ASP A 213 -1.77 10.70 -18.91
CA ASP A 213 -0.88 9.78 -19.61
C ASP A 213 -0.60 8.52 -18.74
N TYR A 214 -0.59 8.70 -17.43
CA TYR A 214 -0.39 7.64 -16.44
C TYR A 214 -1.47 7.74 -15.38
N VAL A 215 -2.06 6.61 -14.98
CA VAL A 215 -3.00 6.56 -13.85
C VAL A 215 -2.53 5.57 -12.80
N SER A 216 -2.53 5.99 -11.54
CA SER A 216 -2.18 5.14 -10.39
C SER A 216 -3.36 5.04 -9.42
N ILE A 217 -3.73 3.80 -9.06
CA ILE A 217 -4.92 3.50 -8.27
C ILE A 217 -4.54 3.20 -6.82
N HIS A 218 -5.17 3.91 -5.87
CA HIS A 218 -4.91 3.82 -4.42
C HIS A 218 -6.18 3.82 -3.58
N ILE A 219 -7.28 3.28 -4.11
CA ILE A 219 -8.54 3.12 -3.39
C ILE A 219 -8.64 1.71 -2.77
N PRO A 220 -9.34 1.55 -1.62
CA PRO A 220 -9.63 0.24 -1.07
C PRO A 220 -10.65 -0.52 -1.93
N ALA A 221 -10.62 -1.85 -1.88
CA ALA A 221 -11.69 -2.67 -2.44
C ALA A 221 -12.86 -2.71 -1.45
N LEU A 222 -13.94 -2.03 -1.81
CA LEU A 222 -15.20 -1.94 -1.07
C LEU A 222 -16.34 -2.26 -2.05
N PRO A 223 -17.54 -2.60 -1.58
CA PRO A 223 -18.70 -2.77 -2.47
C PRO A 223 -18.97 -1.55 -3.37
N SER A 224 -18.63 -0.35 -2.89
CA SER A 224 -18.79 0.92 -3.64
C SER A 224 -17.66 1.21 -4.64
N THR A 225 -16.53 0.50 -4.57
CA THR A 225 -15.36 0.71 -5.44
C THR A 225 -15.05 -0.52 -6.30
N GLU A 226 -15.79 -1.61 -6.13
CA GLU A 226 -15.64 -2.81 -6.93
C GLU A 226 -15.98 -2.51 -8.40
N GLY A 227 -15.06 -2.84 -9.30
CA GLY A 227 -15.22 -2.63 -10.74
C GLY A 227 -15.36 -1.18 -11.18
N ILE A 228 -15.03 -0.20 -10.32
CA ILE A 228 -15.14 1.24 -10.66
C ILE A 228 -14.26 1.61 -11.86
N ILE A 229 -13.10 0.94 -12.00
CA ILE A 229 -12.24 1.04 -13.17
C ILE A 229 -12.71 0.01 -14.18
N ASN A 230 -13.39 0.46 -15.22
CA ASN A 230 -14.02 -0.39 -16.21
C ASN A 230 -13.70 0.04 -17.65
N LYS A 231 -14.15 -0.73 -18.63
CA LYS A 231 -13.86 -0.51 -20.06
C LYS A 231 -14.29 0.85 -20.58
N GLU A 232 -15.35 1.46 -20.01
CA GLU A 232 -15.84 2.75 -20.48
C GLU A 232 -14.82 3.87 -20.21
N LEU A 233 -14.13 3.82 -19.06
CA LEU A 233 -13.07 4.79 -18.73
C LEU A 233 -11.93 4.76 -19.75
N PHE A 234 -11.60 3.57 -20.28
CA PHE A 234 -10.53 3.45 -21.28
C PHE A 234 -10.93 3.94 -22.68
N LYS A 235 -12.22 4.02 -22.98
CA LYS A 235 -12.68 4.58 -24.29
C LYS A 235 -12.45 6.08 -24.39
N GLU A 236 -12.48 6.78 -23.27
CA GLU A 236 -12.26 8.23 -23.20
C GLU A 236 -10.76 8.58 -23.04
N ALA A 237 -9.95 7.61 -22.68
CA ALA A 237 -8.51 7.78 -22.47
C ALA A 237 -7.78 7.75 -23.83
N ASN A 238 -6.75 8.58 -23.96
CA ASN A 238 -5.75 8.43 -25.01
C ASN A 238 -4.82 7.24 -24.67
N GLU A 239 -3.66 7.12 -25.30
CA GLU A 239 -2.65 6.13 -24.91
C GLU A 239 -2.29 6.30 -23.42
N LEU A 240 -2.82 5.40 -22.58
CA LEU A 240 -2.74 5.49 -21.12
C LEU A 240 -1.98 4.30 -20.54
N SER A 241 -1.07 4.57 -19.60
CA SER A 241 -0.45 3.55 -18.75
C SER A 241 -1.17 3.47 -17.39
N LEU A 242 -1.76 2.31 -17.08
CA LEU A 242 -2.45 2.07 -15.81
C LEU A 242 -1.57 1.31 -14.83
N LEU A 243 -1.38 1.86 -13.62
CA LEU A 243 -0.66 1.23 -12.52
C LEU A 243 -1.63 0.87 -11.40
N ASN A 244 -1.84 -0.43 -11.19
CA ASN A 244 -2.68 -0.93 -10.09
C ASN A 244 -1.83 -1.73 -9.10
N PHE A 245 -1.47 -1.12 -7.98
CA PHE A 245 -0.85 -1.77 -6.81
C PHE A 245 -1.84 -1.89 -5.63
N ALA A 246 -3.13 -1.61 -5.89
CA ALA A 246 -4.23 -1.86 -4.98
C ALA A 246 -4.76 -3.31 -5.17
N ARG A 247 -6.03 -3.51 -4.98
CA ARG A 247 -6.69 -4.80 -5.14
C ARG A 247 -7.21 -4.96 -6.58
N HIS A 248 -7.22 -6.19 -7.09
CA HIS A 248 -7.70 -6.47 -8.44
C HIS A 248 -9.21 -6.22 -8.58
N GLU A 249 -9.98 -6.36 -7.50
CA GLU A 249 -11.43 -6.20 -7.49
C GLU A 249 -11.90 -4.79 -7.89
N VAL A 250 -11.02 -3.77 -7.78
CA VAL A 250 -11.37 -2.41 -8.21
C VAL A 250 -11.35 -2.24 -9.74
N VAL A 251 -10.77 -3.19 -10.48
CA VAL A 251 -10.66 -3.16 -11.95
C VAL A 251 -11.52 -4.26 -12.54
N ASN A 252 -12.40 -3.89 -13.49
CA ASN A 252 -13.23 -4.80 -14.27
C ASN A 252 -12.95 -4.56 -15.76
N THR A 253 -12.13 -5.44 -16.37
CA THR A 253 -11.71 -5.39 -17.79
C THR A 253 -12.33 -6.47 -18.63
#